data_88366a88ca50f087935cf32bbd2a14e8
#
_entry.id   88366a88ca50f087935cf32bbd2a14e8
#
_cell.length_a   1.000
_cell.length_b   1.000
_cell.length_c   1.000
_cell.angle_alpha   90.00
_cell.angle_beta   90.00
_cell.angle_gamma   90.00
#
_symmetry.space_group_name_H-M   'P 1'
#
loop_
_entity.id
_entity.type
_entity.pdbx_description
1 polymer ?
#
loop_
_entity_poly.entity_id
_entity_poly.type
_entity_poly.pdbx_seq_one_letter_code
_entity_poly.pdbx_strand_id
1 'polypeptide(L)'
;MPIPALLAVDDDPGVRAAIQRDLRQHYDEDDTPEDRQFEVLAVDSGAAALDLIARLRQRRQPVALVLSDERMPGMGGVDLLTRVREVSPETKRVLLTAYADTDVAIRGVNRARLDLYLTKPWNPTELFSPLDDLLSAWRAEASHQLDGRALLFGDRWSRESYQLREFLARNRAPYHYHDTATADGRSALSDLVGESWPALPLLVTPDGTRLERPDVQALARHLHLQTRAELERYDLVVVGAGPAGLTSSVYGASEGLRTLLLDRDAPGGQAGLSARIENYLGFPAGLSGRDLTTRAVAQARKFHVEIVSPQAATAMHVEHEYKVLRLADG
;
A
#
# COMPACT_ATOMS: atom_id res chain seq x y z
N MET A 1 -0.70 -16.83 -6.26
CA MET A 1 -0.20 -15.66 -7.04
C MET A 1 1.27 -15.88 -7.37
N PRO A 2 1.78 -15.36 -8.50
CA PRO A 2 3.22 -15.46 -8.75
C PRO A 2 3.99 -14.67 -7.69
N ILE A 3 5.10 -15.26 -7.24
CA ILE A 3 5.97 -14.66 -6.21
C ILE A 3 6.55 -13.35 -6.76
N PRO A 4 6.44 -12.21 -6.06
CA PRO A 4 6.99 -10.94 -6.52
C PRO A 4 8.51 -10.99 -6.64
N ALA A 5 9.08 -10.28 -7.63
CA ALA A 5 10.51 -10.25 -7.85
C ALA A 5 11.18 -9.04 -7.15
N LEU A 6 12.37 -9.28 -6.58
CA LEU A 6 13.35 -8.26 -6.23
C LEU A 6 14.47 -8.31 -7.28
N LEU A 7 14.76 -7.20 -7.92
CA LEU A 7 15.74 -7.13 -9.00
C LEU A 7 16.96 -6.30 -8.58
N ALA A 8 18.13 -6.92 -8.51
CA ALA A 8 19.42 -6.26 -8.32
C ALA A 8 20.10 -6.03 -9.67
N VAL A 9 20.67 -4.83 -9.88
CA VAL A 9 21.35 -4.44 -11.12
C VAL A 9 22.71 -3.83 -10.80
N ASP A 10 23.77 -4.50 -11.21
CA ASP A 10 25.15 -4.05 -10.98
C ASP A 10 26.06 -4.68 -12.02
N ASP A 11 26.93 -3.92 -12.68
CA ASP A 11 27.85 -4.42 -13.70
C ASP A 11 29.06 -5.17 -13.11
N ASP A 12 29.44 -4.86 -11.85
CA ASP A 12 30.48 -5.60 -11.15
C ASP A 12 29.96 -6.98 -10.70
N PRO A 13 30.55 -8.08 -11.19
CA PRO A 13 30.09 -9.42 -10.86
C PRO A 13 30.25 -9.77 -9.37
N GLY A 14 31.25 -9.19 -8.68
CA GLY A 14 31.47 -9.42 -7.25
C GLY A 14 30.40 -8.74 -6.40
N VAL A 15 30.10 -7.48 -6.69
CA VAL A 15 29.06 -6.71 -6.02
C VAL A 15 27.69 -7.32 -6.30
N ARG A 16 27.41 -7.67 -7.55
CA ARG A 16 26.15 -8.32 -7.95
C ARG A 16 25.92 -9.64 -7.22
N ALA A 17 26.98 -10.49 -7.12
CA ALA A 17 26.89 -11.74 -6.39
C ALA A 17 26.69 -11.52 -4.87
N ALA A 18 27.34 -10.51 -4.29
CA ALA A 18 27.20 -10.18 -2.88
C ALA A 18 25.78 -9.71 -2.54
N ILE A 19 25.27 -8.72 -3.28
CA ILE A 19 23.91 -8.20 -3.02
C ILE A 19 22.84 -9.27 -3.27
N GLN A 20 23.00 -10.10 -4.31
CA GLN A 20 22.06 -11.19 -4.57
C GLN A 20 22.06 -12.23 -3.44
N ARG A 21 23.24 -12.60 -2.94
CA ARG A 21 23.36 -13.52 -1.79
C ARG A 21 22.69 -12.93 -0.55
N ASP A 22 23.02 -11.68 -0.21
CA ASP A 22 22.52 -11.03 0.99
C ASP A 22 20.98 -10.85 0.94
N LEU A 23 20.44 -10.46 -0.24
CA LEU A 23 18.98 -10.39 -0.45
C LEU A 23 18.31 -11.76 -0.36
N ARG A 24 18.93 -12.82 -0.93
CA ARG A 24 18.39 -14.17 -0.82
C ARG A 24 18.38 -14.66 0.61
N GLN A 25 19.48 -14.46 1.32
CA GLN A 25 19.60 -14.85 2.72
C GLN A 25 18.52 -14.19 3.58
N HIS A 26 18.13 -12.95 3.29
CA HIS A 26 17.14 -12.22 4.08
C HIS A 26 15.67 -12.48 3.65
N TYR A 27 15.42 -12.71 2.36
CA TYR A 27 14.05 -12.76 1.81
C TYR A 27 13.64 -14.14 1.23
N ASP A 28 14.57 -15.08 1.09
CA ASP A 28 14.38 -16.34 0.35
C ASP A 28 14.85 -17.59 1.14
N GLU A 29 15.17 -17.46 2.45
CA GLU A 29 15.75 -18.53 3.27
C GLU A 29 14.79 -19.62 3.74
N ASP A 30 13.48 -19.50 3.51
CA ASP A 30 12.55 -20.57 3.86
C ASP A 30 12.57 -21.68 2.81
N ASP A 31 12.94 -22.90 3.26
CA ASP A 31 13.19 -24.13 2.47
C ASP A 31 11.95 -24.66 1.71
N THR A 32 10.78 -24.03 1.85
CA THR A 32 9.57 -24.45 1.14
C THR A 32 9.14 -23.41 0.11
N PRO A 33 8.85 -23.83 -1.14
CA PRO A 33 8.37 -22.91 -2.18
C PRO A 33 7.10 -22.13 -1.80
N GLU A 34 6.35 -22.61 -0.82
CA GLU A 34 5.08 -22.04 -0.37
C GLU A 34 5.27 -20.85 0.58
N ASP A 35 6.42 -20.76 1.27
CA ASP A 35 6.72 -19.69 2.23
C ASP A 35 7.61 -18.58 1.64
N ARG A 36 8.02 -18.73 0.39
CA ARG A 36 8.85 -17.77 -0.33
C ARG A 36 8.15 -16.43 -0.49
N GLN A 37 8.73 -15.39 0.11
CA GLN A 37 8.15 -14.05 0.09
C GLN A 37 8.46 -13.28 -1.19
N PHE A 38 9.66 -13.46 -1.76
CA PHE A 38 10.14 -12.79 -2.97
C PHE A 38 11.09 -13.69 -3.76
N GLU A 39 11.11 -13.54 -5.08
CA GLU A 39 12.13 -14.12 -5.96
C GLU A 39 13.24 -13.11 -6.19
N VAL A 40 14.47 -13.44 -5.80
CA VAL A 40 15.64 -12.55 -5.97
C VAL A 40 16.34 -12.81 -7.29
N LEU A 41 16.29 -11.84 -8.19
CA LEU A 41 16.89 -11.85 -9.51
C LEU A 41 18.02 -10.82 -9.59
N ALA A 42 19.05 -11.10 -10.40
CA ALA A 42 20.15 -10.17 -10.60
C ALA A 42 20.58 -10.12 -12.08
N VAL A 43 20.89 -8.93 -12.57
CA VAL A 43 21.36 -8.70 -13.95
C VAL A 43 22.52 -7.69 -13.95
N ASP A 44 23.27 -7.66 -15.03
CA ASP A 44 24.53 -6.92 -15.16
C ASP A 44 24.40 -5.54 -15.83
N SER A 45 23.22 -5.17 -16.28
CA SER A 45 23.04 -3.92 -17.02
C SER A 45 21.61 -3.41 -16.97
N GLY A 46 21.45 -2.09 -17.15
CA GLY A 46 20.14 -1.46 -17.24
C GLY A 46 19.28 -1.98 -18.39
N ALA A 47 19.87 -2.32 -19.53
CA ALA A 47 19.16 -2.90 -20.67
C ALA A 47 18.61 -4.29 -20.31
N ALA A 48 19.43 -5.16 -19.72
CA ALA A 48 19.00 -6.48 -19.27
C ALA A 48 17.89 -6.40 -18.19
N ALA A 49 17.95 -5.39 -17.32
CA ALA A 49 16.94 -5.14 -16.32
C ALA A 49 15.57 -4.79 -16.95
N LEU A 50 15.54 -3.89 -17.93
CA LEU A 50 14.29 -3.51 -18.61
C LEU A 50 13.70 -4.68 -19.40
N ASP A 51 14.53 -5.47 -20.08
CA ASP A 51 14.10 -6.67 -20.79
C ASP A 51 13.53 -7.73 -19.82
N LEU A 52 14.16 -7.88 -18.66
CA LEU A 52 13.66 -8.80 -17.64
C LEU A 52 12.33 -8.33 -17.06
N ILE A 53 12.19 -7.05 -16.73
CA ILE A 53 10.94 -6.46 -16.27
C ILE A 53 9.82 -6.68 -17.30
N ALA A 54 10.09 -6.46 -18.58
CA ALA A 54 9.12 -6.71 -19.64
C ALA A 54 8.65 -8.18 -19.68
N ARG A 55 9.57 -9.13 -19.55
CA ARG A 55 9.27 -10.57 -19.49
C ARG A 55 8.45 -10.95 -18.25
N LEU A 56 8.79 -10.40 -17.07
CA LEU A 56 8.06 -10.66 -15.82
C LEU A 56 6.63 -10.13 -15.91
N ARG A 57 6.43 -8.94 -16.49
CA ARG A 57 5.10 -8.37 -16.73
C ARG A 57 4.25 -9.24 -17.68
N GLN A 58 4.83 -9.79 -18.74
CA GLN A 58 4.13 -10.72 -19.63
C GLN A 58 3.66 -11.98 -18.90
N ARG A 59 4.40 -12.42 -17.88
CA ARG A 59 4.05 -13.55 -17.01
C ARG A 59 3.15 -13.17 -15.84
N ARG A 60 2.70 -11.91 -15.77
CA ARG A 60 1.94 -11.34 -14.65
C ARG A 60 2.65 -11.47 -13.30
N GLN A 61 3.98 -11.50 -13.33
CA GLN A 61 4.81 -11.53 -12.13
C GLN A 61 5.22 -10.09 -11.79
N PRO A 62 4.79 -9.55 -10.64
CA PRO A 62 5.11 -8.18 -10.27
C PRO A 62 6.58 -8.04 -9.84
N VAL A 63 7.17 -6.88 -10.13
CA VAL A 63 8.48 -6.49 -9.63
C VAL A 63 8.28 -5.55 -8.46
N ALA A 64 8.57 -6.02 -7.25
CA ALA A 64 8.36 -5.25 -6.03
C ALA A 64 9.40 -4.13 -5.88
N LEU A 65 10.66 -4.41 -6.23
CA LEU A 65 11.75 -3.48 -6.02
C LEU A 65 12.84 -3.68 -7.08
N VAL A 66 13.41 -2.57 -7.54
CA VAL A 66 14.67 -2.55 -8.32
C VAL A 66 15.73 -1.80 -7.51
N LEU A 67 16.81 -2.51 -7.19
CA LEU A 67 18.01 -1.98 -6.57
C LEU A 67 19.11 -1.87 -7.63
N SER A 68 19.52 -0.66 -7.99
CA SER A 68 20.45 -0.41 -9.08
C SER A 68 21.70 0.28 -8.61
N ASP A 69 22.85 -0.18 -9.08
CA ASP A 69 24.07 0.63 -9.04
C ASP A 69 23.89 1.90 -9.87
N GLU A 70 24.59 2.96 -9.49
CA GLU A 70 24.58 4.25 -10.20
C GLU A 70 25.46 4.22 -11.43
N ARG A 71 26.67 3.66 -11.32
CA ARG A 71 27.69 3.77 -12.35
C ARG A 71 27.81 2.49 -13.17
N MET A 72 26.97 2.34 -14.17
CA MET A 72 26.99 1.20 -15.08
C MET A 72 27.31 1.65 -16.52
N PRO A 73 28.02 0.84 -17.33
CA PRO A 73 28.25 1.13 -18.73
C PRO A 73 26.94 1.26 -19.53
N GLY A 74 26.87 2.26 -20.38
CA GLY A 74 25.73 2.49 -21.28
C GLY A 74 24.54 3.17 -20.65
N MET A 75 23.96 2.62 -19.60
CA MET A 75 22.78 3.17 -18.90
C MET A 75 23.05 3.24 -17.40
N GLY A 76 23.15 4.45 -16.86
CA GLY A 76 23.31 4.65 -15.41
C GLY A 76 22.06 4.31 -14.62
N GLY A 77 22.23 4.12 -13.29
CA GLY A 77 21.15 3.71 -12.40
C GLY A 77 19.98 4.70 -12.37
N VAL A 78 20.25 6.01 -12.34
CA VAL A 78 19.17 7.03 -12.37
C VAL A 78 18.38 6.96 -13.69
N ASP A 79 19.02 6.74 -14.82
CA ASP A 79 18.34 6.62 -16.11
C ASP A 79 17.51 5.32 -16.18
N LEU A 80 18.06 4.22 -15.68
CA LEU A 80 17.32 2.96 -15.54
C LEU A 80 16.07 3.15 -14.67
N LEU A 81 16.23 3.68 -13.46
CA LEU A 81 15.12 3.84 -12.50
C LEU A 81 14.07 4.85 -12.98
N THR A 82 14.48 5.83 -13.83
CA THR A 82 13.52 6.71 -14.52
C THR A 82 12.65 5.93 -15.49
N ARG A 83 13.23 5.02 -16.28
CA ARG A 83 12.48 4.16 -17.21
C ARG A 83 11.63 3.12 -16.47
N VAL A 84 12.14 2.57 -15.37
CA VAL A 84 11.35 1.67 -14.50
C VAL A 84 10.09 2.37 -14.02
N ARG A 85 10.18 3.65 -13.60
CA ARG A 85 8.99 4.44 -13.22
C ARG A 85 7.96 4.54 -14.35
N GLU A 86 8.40 4.67 -15.59
CA GLU A 86 7.50 4.79 -16.74
C GLU A 86 6.79 3.47 -17.09
N VAL A 87 7.51 2.34 -16.97
CA VAL A 87 6.97 1.03 -17.37
C VAL A 87 6.34 0.25 -16.22
N SER A 88 6.73 0.54 -14.97
CA SER A 88 6.26 -0.16 -13.75
C SER A 88 6.24 0.84 -12.58
N PRO A 89 5.30 1.80 -12.57
CA PRO A 89 5.26 2.89 -11.60
C PRO A 89 5.10 2.42 -10.15
N GLU A 90 4.55 1.24 -9.94
CA GLU A 90 4.36 0.57 -8.66
C GLU A 90 5.64 0.01 -8.06
N THR A 91 6.66 -0.26 -8.90
CA THR A 91 7.95 -0.82 -8.46
C THR A 91 8.71 0.19 -7.60
N LYS A 92 9.18 -0.22 -6.43
CA LYS A 92 10.06 0.61 -5.58
C LYS A 92 11.45 0.74 -6.20
N ARG A 93 11.99 1.95 -6.19
CA ARG A 93 13.24 2.33 -6.88
C ARG A 93 14.28 2.71 -5.87
N VAL A 94 15.32 1.88 -5.78
CA VAL A 94 16.44 2.04 -4.86
C VAL A 94 17.73 2.21 -5.63
N LEU A 95 18.48 3.26 -5.31
CA LEU A 95 19.79 3.52 -5.90
C LEU A 95 20.88 3.11 -4.91
N LEU A 96 21.85 2.34 -5.37
CA LEU A 96 23.03 1.96 -4.62
C LEU A 96 24.24 2.72 -5.20
N THR A 97 24.98 3.45 -4.37
CA THR A 97 26.07 4.31 -4.83
C THR A 97 27.33 4.14 -3.99
N ALA A 98 28.49 4.26 -4.60
CA ALA A 98 29.78 4.11 -3.90
C ALA A 98 30.18 5.32 -3.04
N TYR A 99 29.56 6.50 -3.22
CA TYR A 99 29.84 7.70 -2.44
C TYR A 99 28.64 8.64 -2.42
N ALA A 100 28.54 9.45 -1.36
CA ALA A 100 27.53 10.50 -1.24
C ALA A 100 27.76 11.63 -2.28
N ASP A 101 27.56 11.31 -3.56
CA ASP A 101 27.48 12.33 -4.62
C ASP A 101 26.12 13.01 -4.52
N THR A 102 26.09 14.11 -3.80
CA THR A 102 24.86 14.86 -3.51
C THR A 102 24.12 15.25 -4.79
N ASP A 103 24.87 15.53 -5.88
CA ASP A 103 24.27 15.91 -7.16
C ASP A 103 23.57 14.74 -7.85
N VAL A 104 24.07 13.53 -7.69
CA VAL A 104 23.43 12.30 -8.20
C VAL A 104 22.17 11.98 -7.41
N ALA A 105 22.23 12.09 -6.08
CA ALA A 105 21.07 11.89 -5.23
C ALA A 105 19.95 12.91 -5.55
N ILE A 106 20.27 14.19 -5.73
CA ILE A 106 19.33 15.24 -6.12
C ILE A 106 18.70 14.95 -7.49
N ARG A 107 19.50 14.55 -8.49
CA ARG A 107 18.97 14.17 -9.81
C ARG A 107 18.07 12.94 -9.74
N GLY A 108 18.45 11.94 -8.96
CA GLY A 108 17.68 10.72 -8.74
C GLY A 108 16.33 11.00 -8.09
N VAL A 109 16.30 11.81 -7.02
CA VAL A 109 15.06 12.21 -6.34
C VAL A 109 14.13 12.97 -7.31
N ASN A 110 14.66 13.88 -8.12
CA ASN A 110 13.84 14.72 -9.00
C ASN A 110 13.38 13.98 -10.27
N ARG A 111 14.23 13.14 -10.90
CA ARG A 111 13.92 12.46 -12.16
C ARG A 111 13.29 11.09 -11.98
N ALA A 112 13.93 10.22 -11.20
CA ALA A 112 13.46 8.85 -11.00
C ALA A 112 12.41 8.72 -9.91
N ARG A 113 12.21 9.75 -9.06
CA ARG A 113 11.43 9.68 -7.82
C ARG A 113 11.88 8.46 -7.00
N LEU A 114 13.16 8.44 -6.64
CA LEU A 114 13.72 7.37 -5.82
C LEU A 114 12.94 7.23 -4.52
N ASP A 115 12.64 5.99 -4.16
CA ASP A 115 12.03 5.67 -2.88
C ASP A 115 13.09 5.59 -1.78
N LEU A 116 14.33 5.20 -2.14
CA LEU A 116 15.47 5.11 -1.23
C LEU A 116 16.79 5.25 -1.98
N TYR A 117 17.82 5.75 -1.28
CA TYR A 117 19.19 5.66 -1.75
C TYR A 117 20.09 5.08 -0.63
N LEU A 118 21.04 4.21 -1.00
CA LEU A 118 21.93 3.50 -0.10
C LEU A 118 23.38 3.67 -0.56
N THR A 119 24.32 3.60 0.38
CA THR A 119 25.75 3.73 0.10
C THR A 119 26.47 2.38 0.13
N LYS A 120 27.46 2.22 -0.75
CA LYS A 120 28.42 1.11 -0.72
C LYS A 120 29.65 1.52 0.13
N PRO A 121 30.25 0.64 0.92
CA PRO A 121 29.75 -0.70 1.28
C PRO A 121 28.56 -0.60 2.25
N TRP A 122 27.63 -1.53 2.15
CA TRP A 122 26.50 -1.64 3.07
C TRP A 122 26.81 -2.58 4.23
N ASN A 123 26.14 -2.37 5.36
CA ASN A 123 26.01 -3.40 6.37
C ASN A 123 24.57 -3.96 6.36
N PRO A 124 24.33 -5.19 6.86
CA PRO A 124 23.01 -5.80 6.81
C PRO A 124 21.88 -4.94 7.42
N THR A 125 22.10 -4.32 8.58
CA THR A 125 21.09 -3.53 9.24
C THR A 125 20.73 -2.26 8.45
N GLU A 126 21.73 -1.57 7.88
CA GLU A 126 21.52 -0.37 7.07
C GLU A 126 20.87 -0.68 5.72
N LEU A 127 21.08 -1.89 5.20
CA LEU A 127 20.48 -2.36 3.97
C LEU A 127 19.01 -2.80 4.21
N PHE A 128 18.79 -3.73 5.14
CA PHE A 128 17.51 -4.43 5.24
C PHE A 128 16.42 -3.64 5.94
N SER A 129 16.72 -2.92 7.01
CA SER A 129 15.68 -2.14 7.73
C SER A 129 14.91 -1.18 6.82
N PRO A 130 15.57 -0.33 5.98
CA PRO A 130 14.84 0.52 5.04
C PRO A 130 14.17 -0.24 3.89
N LEU A 131 14.75 -1.36 3.44
CA LEU A 131 14.14 -2.19 2.40
C LEU A 131 12.88 -2.89 2.90
N ASP A 132 12.87 -3.38 4.14
CA ASP A 132 11.70 -3.99 4.79
C ASP A 132 10.54 -3.00 4.90
N ASP A 133 10.84 -1.76 5.29
CA ASP A 133 9.85 -0.68 5.33
C ASP A 133 9.26 -0.40 3.93
N LEU A 134 10.12 -0.34 2.89
CA LEU A 134 9.68 -0.14 1.51
C LEU A 134 8.85 -1.31 0.96
N LEU A 135 9.27 -2.54 1.24
CA LEU A 135 8.58 -3.75 0.78
C LEU A 135 7.26 -3.96 1.52
N SER A 136 7.20 -3.59 2.80
CA SER A 136 5.95 -3.56 3.57
C SER A 136 4.96 -2.55 2.99
N ALA A 137 5.44 -1.34 2.65
CA ALA A 137 4.63 -0.34 1.97
C ALA A 137 4.20 -0.81 0.57
N TRP A 138 5.10 -1.43 -0.21
CA TRP A 138 4.77 -2.00 -1.51
C TRP A 138 3.71 -3.09 -1.40
N ARG A 139 3.82 -4.02 -0.43
CA ARG A 139 2.80 -5.07 -0.21
C ARG A 139 1.44 -4.46 0.12
N ALA A 140 1.41 -3.45 0.98
CA ALA A 140 0.19 -2.73 1.30
C ALA A 140 -0.42 -2.04 0.06
N GLU A 141 0.40 -1.50 -0.82
CA GLU A 141 -0.02 -0.92 -2.10
C GLU A 141 -0.39 -2.00 -3.13
N ALA A 142 0.40 -3.07 -3.24
CA ALA A 142 0.23 -4.14 -4.20
C ALA A 142 -0.98 -5.04 -3.91
N SER A 143 -1.31 -5.27 -2.64
CA SER A 143 -2.56 -5.94 -2.28
C SER A 143 -3.79 -5.18 -2.82
N HIS A 144 -3.62 -3.90 -3.17
CA HIS A 144 -4.63 -3.05 -3.80
C HIS A 144 -4.48 -2.93 -5.33
N GLN A 145 -3.38 -3.44 -5.92
CA GLN A 145 -3.06 -3.29 -7.35
C GLN A 145 -2.97 -4.60 -8.15
N LEU A 146 -2.83 -5.73 -7.47
CA LEU A 146 -2.72 -7.04 -8.12
C LEU A 146 -4.12 -7.56 -8.47
N ASP A 147 -4.42 -7.47 -9.73
CA ASP A 147 -5.61 -7.93 -10.45
C ASP A 147 -6.83 -7.00 -10.45
N GLY A 148 -6.84 -6.16 -11.47
CA GLY A 148 -8.08 -5.57 -11.97
C GLY A 148 -8.73 -4.58 -11.00
N ARG A 149 -8.85 -3.36 -11.42
CA ARG A 149 -9.64 -2.36 -10.70
C ARG A 149 -11.08 -2.86 -10.60
N ALA A 150 -11.68 -2.75 -9.45
CA ALA A 150 -13.11 -2.93 -9.33
C ALA A 150 -13.84 -1.94 -10.25
N LEU A 151 -14.94 -2.36 -10.86
CA LEU A 151 -15.79 -1.47 -11.66
C LEU A 151 -16.98 -1.07 -10.80
N LEU A 152 -17.15 0.22 -10.61
CA LEU A 152 -18.29 0.77 -9.89
C LEU A 152 -19.21 1.51 -10.88
N PHE A 153 -20.41 0.97 -11.07
CA PHE A 153 -21.45 1.57 -11.90
C PHE A 153 -22.49 2.22 -11.01
N GLY A 154 -22.84 3.46 -11.29
CA GLY A 154 -23.87 4.16 -10.54
C GLY A 154 -24.10 5.57 -11.03
N ASP A 155 -25.19 6.20 -10.60
CA ASP A 155 -25.48 7.60 -10.90
C ASP A 155 -24.60 8.49 -9.99
N ARG A 156 -23.96 9.52 -10.59
CA ARG A 156 -23.10 10.47 -9.85
C ARG A 156 -23.83 11.24 -8.75
N TRP A 157 -25.15 11.41 -8.90
CA TRP A 157 -25.98 12.14 -7.97
C TRP A 157 -26.63 11.26 -6.90
N SER A 158 -26.48 9.93 -7.02
CA SER A 158 -26.97 9.01 -6.01
C SER A 158 -26.10 9.08 -4.75
N ARG A 159 -26.76 9.16 -3.59
CA ARG A 159 -26.12 9.15 -2.29
C ARG A 159 -25.32 7.86 -2.06
N GLU A 160 -25.89 6.75 -2.48
CA GLU A 160 -25.28 5.42 -2.34
C GLU A 160 -24.00 5.33 -3.18
N SER A 161 -24.03 5.78 -4.45
CA SER A 161 -22.84 5.82 -5.30
C SER A 161 -21.76 6.71 -4.72
N TYR A 162 -22.12 7.85 -4.14
CA TYR A 162 -21.17 8.75 -3.50
C TYR A 162 -20.51 8.09 -2.28
N GLN A 163 -21.31 7.44 -1.40
CA GLN A 163 -20.80 6.76 -0.21
C GLN A 163 -19.81 5.64 -0.55
N LEU A 164 -20.12 4.82 -1.55
CA LEU A 164 -19.22 3.75 -1.99
C LEU A 164 -17.92 4.30 -2.59
N ARG A 165 -18.00 5.34 -3.41
CA ARG A 165 -16.82 6.01 -3.98
C ARG A 165 -15.94 6.60 -2.90
N GLU A 166 -16.52 7.28 -1.92
CA GLU A 166 -15.80 7.86 -0.79
C GLU A 166 -15.14 6.76 0.04
N PHE A 167 -15.87 5.68 0.34
CA PHE A 167 -15.34 4.56 1.09
C PHE A 167 -14.18 3.86 0.37
N LEU A 168 -14.32 3.56 -0.92
CA LEU A 168 -13.26 2.97 -1.73
C LEU A 168 -12.02 3.88 -1.78
N ALA A 169 -12.22 5.18 -1.97
CA ALA A 169 -11.13 6.15 -2.03
C ALA A 169 -10.38 6.26 -0.68
N ARG A 170 -11.11 6.30 0.44
CA ARG A 170 -10.52 6.36 1.80
C ARG A 170 -9.76 5.09 2.14
N ASN A 171 -10.27 3.93 1.76
CA ASN A 171 -9.63 2.64 1.97
C ASN A 171 -8.61 2.29 0.87
N ARG A 172 -8.35 3.22 -0.09
CA ARG A 172 -7.39 3.06 -1.18
C ARG A 172 -7.64 1.85 -2.08
N ALA A 173 -8.87 1.36 -2.08
CA ALA A 173 -9.28 0.31 -3.00
C ALA A 173 -9.35 0.88 -4.42
N PRO A 174 -8.57 0.37 -5.39
CA PRO A 174 -8.57 0.90 -6.74
C PRO A 174 -9.87 0.53 -7.44
N TYR A 175 -10.55 1.51 -8.00
CA TYR A 175 -11.77 1.30 -8.77
C TYR A 175 -11.83 2.20 -10.00
N HIS A 176 -12.61 1.77 -10.98
CA HIS A 176 -13.01 2.60 -12.12
C HIS A 176 -14.49 2.91 -12.00
N TYR A 177 -14.83 4.21 -12.00
CA TYR A 177 -16.23 4.63 -11.86
C TYR A 177 -16.85 4.90 -13.24
N HIS A 178 -17.98 4.25 -13.51
CA HIS A 178 -18.80 4.45 -14.67
C HIS A 178 -20.10 5.14 -14.25
N ASP A 179 -20.25 6.38 -14.70
CA ASP A 179 -21.48 7.15 -14.43
C ASP A 179 -22.60 6.70 -15.38
N THR A 180 -23.57 6.01 -14.84
CA THR A 180 -24.72 5.51 -15.61
C THR A 180 -25.68 6.61 -16.09
N ALA A 181 -25.49 7.85 -15.66
CA ALA A 181 -26.20 9.00 -16.24
C ALA A 181 -25.65 9.36 -17.64
N THR A 182 -24.40 8.97 -17.97
CA THR A 182 -23.77 9.20 -19.28
C THR A 182 -24.03 8.07 -20.27
N ALA A 183 -23.91 8.35 -21.57
CA ALA A 183 -24.05 7.35 -22.61
C ALA A 183 -22.95 6.27 -22.51
N ASP A 184 -21.70 6.70 -22.26
CA ASP A 184 -20.55 5.81 -22.13
C ASP A 184 -20.69 4.87 -20.94
N GLY A 185 -21.15 5.38 -19.79
CA GLY A 185 -21.37 4.56 -18.59
C GLY A 185 -22.50 3.54 -18.76
N ARG A 186 -23.55 3.91 -19.49
CA ARG A 186 -24.62 2.97 -19.86
C ARG A 186 -24.14 1.90 -20.82
N SER A 187 -23.36 2.28 -21.86
CA SER A 187 -22.78 1.32 -22.80
C SER A 187 -21.89 0.32 -22.07
N ALA A 188 -20.97 0.79 -21.24
CA ALA A 188 -20.08 -0.06 -20.47
C ALA A 188 -20.84 -1.02 -19.54
N LEU A 189 -21.95 -0.57 -18.93
CA LEU A 189 -22.81 -1.44 -18.13
C LEU A 189 -23.52 -2.49 -19.00
N SER A 190 -24.09 -2.11 -20.13
CA SER A 190 -24.79 -3.03 -21.04
C SER A 190 -23.85 -4.07 -21.62
N ASP A 191 -22.61 -3.70 -21.95
CA ASP A 191 -21.57 -4.63 -22.43
C ASP A 191 -21.23 -5.68 -21.37
N LEU A 192 -21.33 -5.33 -20.09
CA LEU A 192 -21.03 -6.22 -18.97
C LEU A 192 -22.20 -7.13 -18.58
N VAL A 193 -23.43 -6.62 -18.59
CA VAL A 193 -24.60 -7.31 -18.01
C VAL A 193 -25.69 -7.65 -19.03
N GLY A 194 -25.57 -7.18 -20.27
CA GLY A 194 -26.59 -7.33 -21.30
C GLY A 194 -27.79 -6.39 -21.08
N GLU A 195 -28.99 -6.82 -21.51
CA GLU A 195 -30.20 -5.99 -21.46
C GLU A 195 -30.84 -5.88 -20.06
N SER A 196 -30.56 -6.85 -19.19
CA SER A 196 -31.11 -6.87 -17.82
C SER A 196 -30.19 -6.16 -16.83
N TRP A 197 -30.50 -4.92 -16.52
CA TRP A 197 -29.70 -4.15 -15.60
C TRP A 197 -29.93 -4.57 -14.14
N PRO A 198 -28.84 -4.78 -13.38
CA PRO A 198 -28.90 -5.05 -11.96
C PRO A 198 -29.29 -3.81 -11.16
N ALA A 199 -29.57 -3.99 -9.88
CA ALA A 199 -29.82 -2.87 -8.98
C ALA A 199 -28.53 -2.03 -8.79
N LEU A 200 -28.64 -0.72 -8.99
CA LEU A 200 -27.51 0.21 -8.86
C LEU A 200 -27.46 0.84 -7.44
N PRO A 201 -26.26 1.20 -6.97
CA PRO A 201 -24.95 1.02 -7.60
C PRO A 201 -24.53 -0.45 -7.67
N LEU A 202 -23.83 -0.81 -8.75
CA LEU A 202 -23.23 -2.14 -8.94
C LEU A 202 -21.72 -2.03 -8.78
N LEU A 203 -21.14 -2.85 -7.90
CA LEU A 203 -19.71 -3.06 -7.85
C LEU A 203 -19.38 -4.43 -8.45
N VAL A 204 -18.44 -4.45 -9.39
CA VAL A 204 -17.87 -5.66 -9.94
C VAL A 204 -16.41 -5.72 -9.55
N THR A 205 -16.07 -6.75 -8.81
CA THR A 205 -14.73 -6.94 -8.30
C THR A 205 -13.82 -7.59 -9.34
N PRO A 206 -12.51 -7.55 -9.17
CA PRO A 206 -11.56 -8.12 -10.14
C PRO A 206 -11.76 -9.61 -10.42
N ASP A 207 -12.25 -10.36 -9.46
CA ASP A 207 -12.59 -11.78 -9.59
C ASP A 207 -13.94 -12.03 -10.31
N GLY A 208 -14.62 -10.94 -10.72
CA GLY A 208 -15.91 -11.01 -11.40
C GLY A 208 -17.13 -11.08 -10.47
N THR A 209 -16.93 -11.04 -9.15
CA THR A 209 -18.04 -11.00 -8.19
C THR A 209 -18.85 -9.72 -8.36
N ARG A 210 -20.17 -9.85 -8.46
CA ARG A 210 -21.10 -8.73 -8.62
C ARG A 210 -21.82 -8.45 -7.30
N LEU A 211 -21.67 -7.23 -6.80
CA LEU A 211 -22.35 -6.75 -5.60
C LEU A 211 -23.35 -5.67 -6.00
N GLU A 212 -24.63 -6.01 -5.94
CA GLU A 212 -25.72 -5.09 -6.23
C GLU A 212 -26.10 -4.31 -4.99
N ARG A 213 -26.12 -2.98 -5.08
CA ARG A 213 -26.40 -2.05 -3.98
C ARG A 213 -25.67 -2.43 -2.68
N PRO A 214 -24.35 -2.70 -2.74
CA PRO A 214 -23.64 -3.08 -1.53
C PRO A 214 -23.68 -1.93 -0.52
N ASP A 215 -23.89 -2.25 0.74
CA ASP A 215 -23.61 -1.31 1.80
C ASP A 215 -22.11 -1.27 2.12
N VAL A 216 -21.71 -0.30 2.93
CA VAL A 216 -20.29 -0.11 3.32
C VAL A 216 -19.74 -1.33 4.07
N GLN A 217 -20.58 -2.02 4.85
CA GLN A 217 -20.20 -3.22 5.59
C GLN A 217 -19.95 -4.43 4.67
N ALA A 218 -20.82 -4.62 3.67
CA ALA A 218 -20.62 -5.67 2.65
C ALA A 218 -19.33 -5.42 1.87
N LEU A 219 -19.06 -4.16 1.52
CA LEU A 219 -17.84 -3.76 0.83
C LEU A 219 -16.59 -3.96 1.70
N ALA A 220 -16.66 -3.60 2.99
CA ALA A 220 -15.56 -3.82 3.94
C ALA A 220 -15.20 -5.30 4.09
N ARG A 221 -16.20 -6.17 4.19
CA ARG A 221 -15.98 -7.64 4.23
C ARG A 221 -15.32 -8.13 2.95
N HIS A 222 -15.74 -7.62 1.80
CA HIS A 222 -15.14 -7.99 0.52
C HIS A 222 -13.69 -7.51 0.38
N LEU A 223 -13.37 -6.36 0.96
CA LEU A 223 -12.00 -5.83 1.03
C LEU A 223 -11.17 -6.48 2.16
N HIS A 224 -11.70 -7.49 2.83
CA HIS A 224 -11.05 -8.16 3.98
C HIS A 224 -10.64 -7.19 5.10
N LEU A 225 -11.40 -6.11 5.28
CA LEU A 225 -11.17 -5.18 6.39
C LEU A 225 -11.66 -5.80 7.70
N GLN A 226 -10.92 -5.56 8.76
CA GLN A 226 -11.34 -5.97 10.08
C GLN A 226 -12.47 -5.07 10.57
N THR A 227 -13.68 -5.61 10.64
CA THR A 227 -14.90 -4.89 11.02
C THR A 227 -15.39 -5.22 12.43
N ARG A 228 -14.75 -6.19 13.09
CA ARG A 228 -15.09 -6.64 14.44
C ARG A 228 -13.84 -6.72 15.30
N ALA A 229 -13.99 -6.38 16.58
CA ALA A 229 -12.94 -6.53 17.56
C ALA A 229 -12.70 -8.02 17.86
N GLU A 230 -11.44 -8.41 18.03
CA GLU A 230 -11.05 -9.80 18.35
C GLU A 230 -11.24 -10.11 19.82
N LEU A 231 -11.05 -9.13 20.70
CA LEU A 231 -11.14 -9.28 22.13
C LEU A 231 -12.39 -8.60 22.68
N GLU A 232 -12.91 -9.15 23.78
CA GLU A 232 -14.03 -8.54 24.53
C GLU A 232 -13.56 -7.35 25.40
N ARG A 233 -12.28 -7.30 25.74
CA ARG A 233 -11.72 -6.30 26.68
C ARG A 233 -10.35 -5.81 26.21
N TYR A 234 -10.19 -4.51 26.26
CA TYR A 234 -8.94 -3.79 25.94
C TYR A 234 -8.52 -2.93 27.12
N ASP A 235 -7.24 -2.67 27.23
CA ASP A 235 -6.68 -1.74 28.20
C ASP A 235 -6.88 -0.28 27.75
N LEU A 236 -6.87 -0.08 26.41
CA LEU A 236 -7.11 1.22 25.79
C LEU A 236 -8.02 1.05 24.54
N VAL A 237 -9.08 1.82 24.47
CA VAL A 237 -9.91 1.95 23.26
C VAL A 237 -9.86 3.39 22.78
N VAL A 238 -9.43 3.60 21.56
CA VAL A 238 -9.37 4.91 20.90
C VAL A 238 -10.45 4.99 19.83
N VAL A 239 -11.29 6.03 19.88
CA VAL A 239 -12.37 6.26 18.93
C VAL A 239 -11.97 7.39 17.99
N GLY A 240 -11.84 7.06 16.71
CA GLY A 240 -11.38 7.94 15.63
C GLY A 240 -9.92 7.71 15.25
N ALA A 241 -9.70 7.16 14.07
CA ALA A 241 -8.37 6.85 13.55
C ALA A 241 -7.76 8.00 12.71
N GLY A 242 -8.00 9.25 13.10
CA GLY A 242 -7.25 10.41 12.62
C GLY A 242 -5.83 10.44 13.22
N PRO A 243 -5.00 11.46 12.89
CA PRO A 243 -3.62 11.55 13.38
C PRO A 243 -3.49 11.46 14.90
N ALA A 244 -4.39 12.11 15.64
CA ALA A 244 -4.38 12.07 17.10
C ALA A 244 -4.69 10.66 17.64
N GLY A 245 -5.72 9.99 17.09
CA GLY A 245 -6.08 8.64 17.50
C GLY A 245 -4.99 7.63 17.15
N LEU A 246 -4.42 7.71 15.94
CA LEU A 246 -3.30 6.87 15.54
C LEU A 246 -2.10 7.07 16.47
N THR A 247 -1.76 8.32 16.80
CA THR A 247 -0.68 8.63 17.75
C THR A 247 -0.95 8.05 19.13
N SER A 248 -2.15 8.29 19.69
CA SER A 248 -2.52 7.76 21.00
C SER A 248 -2.48 6.24 21.04
N SER A 249 -2.91 5.60 19.97
CA SER A 249 -2.88 4.13 19.86
C SER A 249 -1.46 3.58 19.81
N VAL A 250 -0.57 4.22 19.03
CA VAL A 250 0.85 3.83 18.98
C VAL A 250 1.49 3.96 20.35
N TYR A 251 1.28 5.07 21.05
CA TYR A 251 1.84 5.26 22.40
C TYR A 251 1.27 4.23 23.38
N GLY A 252 -0.04 4.01 23.42
CA GLY A 252 -0.63 3.01 24.29
C GLY A 252 -0.08 1.61 24.05
N ALA A 253 -0.03 1.21 22.79
CA ALA A 253 0.49 -0.12 22.41
C ALA A 253 1.99 -0.26 22.67
N SER A 254 2.79 0.81 22.49
CA SER A 254 4.23 0.80 22.81
C SER A 254 4.52 0.62 24.30
N GLU A 255 3.60 1.01 25.17
CA GLU A 255 3.65 0.75 26.62
C GLU A 255 3.09 -0.63 27.01
N GLY A 256 2.76 -1.46 26.02
CA GLY A 256 2.27 -2.83 26.24
C GLY A 256 0.77 -2.96 26.51
N LEU A 257 -0.01 -1.90 26.31
CA LEU A 257 -1.46 -1.93 26.45
C LEU A 257 -2.10 -2.64 25.24
N ARG A 258 -3.05 -3.54 25.50
CA ARG A 258 -3.93 -4.07 24.44
C ARG A 258 -4.81 -2.95 23.93
N THR A 259 -4.49 -2.46 22.75
CA THR A 259 -5.07 -1.23 22.20
C THR A 259 -5.96 -1.53 21.00
N LEU A 260 -7.22 -1.07 21.10
CA LEU A 260 -8.18 -1.05 20.00
C LEU A 260 -8.35 0.36 19.46
N LEU A 261 -8.25 0.52 18.14
CA LEU A 261 -8.54 1.75 17.42
C LEU A 261 -9.77 1.56 16.54
N LEU A 262 -10.81 2.32 16.80
CA LEU A 262 -12.08 2.29 16.06
C LEU A 262 -12.17 3.48 15.11
N ASP A 263 -12.63 3.24 13.88
CA ASP A 263 -13.03 4.33 12.96
C ASP A 263 -14.31 3.96 12.21
N ARG A 264 -15.22 4.93 12.09
CA ARG A 264 -16.52 4.71 11.44
C ARG A 264 -16.41 4.54 9.93
N ASP A 265 -15.33 5.06 9.31
CA ASP A 265 -15.15 5.08 7.86
C ASP A 265 -13.86 4.35 7.45
N ALA A 266 -12.70 4.98 7.70
CA ALA A 266 -11.39 4.44 7.37
C ALA A 266 -10.29 5.16 8.16
N PRO A 267 -9.18 4.48 8.48
CA PRO A 267 -8.05 5.11 9.14
C PRO A 267 -7.45 6.28 8.33
N GLY A 268 -7.06 7.35 9.04
CA GLY A 268 -6.45 8.55 8.47
C GLY A 268 -7.27 9.83 8.71
N GLY A 269 -8.58 9.69 8.95
CA GLY A 269 -9.47 10.83 9.21
C GLY A 269 -9.41 11.89 8.11
N GLN A 270 -9.73 13.13 8.46
CA GLN A 270 -9.70 14.27 7.52
C GLN A 270 -8.28 14.61 7.03
N ALA A 271 -7.25 14.34 7.84
CA ALA A 271 -5.88 14.60 7.46
C ALA A 271 -5.45 13.80 6.23
N GLY A 272 -5.96 12.58 6.04
CA GLY A 272 -5.68 11.74 4.87
C GLY A 272 -6.11 12.34 3.53
N LEU A 273 -7.04 13.30 3.55
CA LEU A 273 -7.55 14.00 2.36
C LEU A 273 -6.75 15.27 2.03
N SER A 274 -5.87 15.73 2.93
CA SER A 274 -5.11 16.96 2.75
C SER A 274 -4.00 16.77 1.72
N ALA A 275 -3.91 17.68 0.76
CA ALA A 275 -2.86 17.65 -0.27
C ALA A 275 -1.47 17.85 0.37
N ARG A 276 -1.38 18.72 1.39
CA ARG A 276 -0.14 19.03 2.09
C ARG A 276 -0.39 19.35 3.56
N ILE A 277 0.48 18.82 4.43
CA ILE A 277 0.51 19.06 5.86
C ILE A 277 1.92 19.56 6.20
N GLU A 278 2.02 20.78 6.74
CA GLU A 278 3.30 21.45 7.02
C GLU A 278 3.59 21.60 8.51
N ASN A 279 2.56 21.38 9.34
CA ASN A 279 2.63 21.61 10.78
C ASN A 279 2.65 20.29 11.60
N TYR A 280 3.01 19.18 10.99
CA TYR A 280 3.15 17.93 11.73
C TYR A 280 4.59 17.74 12.19
N LEU A 281 4.76 17.53 13.51
CA LEU A 281 6.06 17.37 14.13
C LEU A 281 6.85 16.20 13.53
N GLY A 282 8.16 16.43 13.25
CA GLY A 282 9.04 15.45 12.63
C GLY A 282 9.12 15.54 11.10
N PHE A 283 8.31 16.39 10.45
CA PHE A 283 8.30 16.56 9.00
C PHE A 283 8.51 18.03 8.60
N PRO A 284 9.74 18.56 8.75
CA PRO A 284 10.01 20.00 8.54
C PRO A 284 9.79 20.45 7.08
N ALA A 285 9.86 19.55 6.11
CA ALA A 285 9.56 19.85 4.71
C ALA A 285 8.06 19.71 4.37
N GLY A 286 7.22 19.32 5.35
CA GLY A 286 5.85 18.92 5.11
C GLY A 286 5.73 17.59 4.38
N LEU A 287 4.51 17.07 4.30
CA LEU A 287 4.19 15.85 3.54
C LEU A 287 2.72 15.85 3.14
N SER A 288 2.32 14.94 2.24
CA SER A 288 0.90 14.76 1.94
C SER A 288 0.16 14.12 3.13
N GLY A 289 -1.11 14.45 3.30
CA GLY A 289 -1.95 13.80 4.30
C GLY A 289 -2.03 12.29 4.09
N ARG A 290 -1.99 11.86 2.83
CA ARG A 290 -1.91 10.45 2.45
C ARG A 290 -0.66 9.78 3.02
N ASP A 291 0.52 10.37 2.80
CA ASP A 291 1.78 9.79 3.27
C ASP A 291 1.85 9.76 4.80
N LEU A 292 1.40 10.84 5.45
CA LEU A 292 1.33 10.89 6.91
C LEU A 292 0.49 9.74 7.46
N THR A 293 -0.74 9.59 6.97
CA THR A 293 -1.67 8.59 7.48
C THR A 293 -1.26 7.17 7.12
N THR A 294 -0.61 6.96 5.95
CA THR A 294 -0.05 5.66 5.59
C THR A 294 1.00 5.20 6.58
N ARG A 295 1.96 6.08 6.87
CA ARG A 295 3.04 5.81 7.83
C ARG A 295 2.50 5.58 9.23
N ALA A 296 1.53 6.39 9.67
CA ALA A 296 0.92 6.26 10.99
C ALA A 296 0.15 4.93 11.15
N VAL A 297 -0.61 4.50 10.15
CA VAL A 297 -1.30 3.19 10.15
C VAL A 297 -0.30 2.03 10.16
N ALA A 298 0.75 2.10 9.34
CA ALA A 298 1.79 1.08 9.33
C ALA A 298 2.49 0.99 10.69
N GLN A 299 2.79 2.14 11.31
CA GLN A 299 3.38 2.19 12.66
C GLN A 299 2.43 1.61 13.71
N ALA A 300 1.14 1.94 13.67
CA ALA A 300 0.15 1.37 14.60
C ALA A 300 0.10 -0.17 14.49
N ARG A 301 0.08 -0.70 13.27
CA ARG A 301 0.13 -2.16 13.04
C ARG A 301 1.42 -2.81 13.54
N LYS A 302 2.58 -2.13 13.36
CA LYS A 302 3.88 -2.61 13.89
C LYS A 302 3.86 -2.77 15.41
N PHE A 303 3.11 -1.93 16.13
CA PHE A 303 2.91 -2.03 17.57
C PHE A 303 1.69 -2.88 17.96
N HIS A 304 1.14 -3.68 17.01
CA HIS A 304 0.01 -4.57 17.25
C HIS A 304 -1.27 -3.85 17.72
N VAL A 305 -1.46 -2.59 17.31
CA VAL A 305 -2.74 -1.92 17.48
C VAL A 305 -3.79 -2.63 16.62
N GLU A 306 -4.84 -3.09 17.24
CA GLU A 306 -5.99 -3.62 16.52
C GLU A 306 -6.80 -2.48 15.93
N ILE A 307 -6.96 -2.46 14.60
CA ILE A 307 -7.68 -1.40 13.88
C ILE A 307 -8.95 -1.98 13.30
N VAL A 308 -10.07 -1.50 13.78
CA VAL A 308 -11.40 -1.93 13.33
C VAL A 308 -12.11 -0.79 12.61
N SER A 309 -12.38 -0.99 11.33
CA SER A 309 -13.10 -0.06 10.47
C SER A 309 -13.72 -0.78 9.26
N PRO A 310 -14.89 -0.35 8.76
CA PRO A 310 -15.73 0.72 9.27
C PRO A 310 -16.53 0.25 10.49
N GLN A 311 -16.36 0.92 11.62
CA GLN A 311 -17.13 0.60 12.82
C GLN A 311 -17.34 1.86 13.68
N ALA A 312 -18.58 2.25 13.90
CA ALA A 312 -18.91 3.42 14.67
C ALA A 312 -19.22 3.08 16.13
N ALA A 313 -18.62 3.81 17.07
CA ALA A 313 -19.04 3.83 18.44
C ALA A 313 -20.32 4.69 18.55
N THR A 314 -21.42 4.11 18.99
CA THR A 314 -22.74 4.76 19.05
C THR A 314 -23.11 5.26 20.44
N ALA A 315 -22.57 4.62 21.49
CA ALA A 315 -22.79 5.02 22.87
C ALA A 315 -21.62 4.58 23.75
N MET A 316 -21.47 5.23 24.89
CA MET A 316 -20.58 4.83 25.96
C MET A 316 -21.31 4.95 27.29
N HIS A 317 -21.16 3.95 28.14
CA HIS A 317 -21.61 4.02 29.54
C HIS A 317 -20.56 3.38 30.47
N VAL A 318 -20.70 3.65 31.75
CA VAL A 318 -19.84 3.07 32.77
C VAL A 318 -20.63 1.96 33.47
N GLU A 319 -20.03 0.79 33.52
CA GLU A 319 -20.57 -0.38 34.21
C GLU A 319 -19.52 -0.92 35.16
N HIS A 320 -19.75 -0.72 36.46
CA HIS A 320 -18.76 -1.00 37.53
C HIS A 320 -17.45 -0.25 37.28
N GLU A 321 -16.36 -0.97 37.03
CA GLU A 321 -15.03 -0.42 36.73
C GLU A 321 -14.76 -0.26 35.25
N TYR A 322 -15.69 -0.74 34.39
CA TYR A 322 -15.48 -0.77 32.94
C TYR A 322 -16.18 0.39 32.24
N LYS A 323 -15.58 0.86 31.18
CA LYS A 323 -16.20 1.73 30.19
C LYS A 323 -16.68 0.87 29.03
N VAL A 324 -17.98 0.73 28.88
CA VAL A 324 -18.57 -0.10 27.82
C VAL A 324 -18.90 0.78 26.62
N LEU A 325 -18.34 0.42 25.47
CA LEU A 325 -18.67 1.05 24.19
C LEU A 325 -19.67 0.17 23.44
N ARG A 326 -20.74 0.78 22.97
CA ARG A 326 -21.67 0.14 22.06
C ARG A 326 -21.29 0.50 20.64
N LEU A 327 -21.18 -0.51 19.78
CA LEU A 327 -20.86 -0.36 18.38
C LEU A 327 -22.12 -0.37 17.51
N ALA A 328 -21.99 0.03 16.23
CA ALA A 328 -23.14 0.17 15.33
C ALA A 328 -23.75 -1.18 14.91
N ASP A 329 -23.00 -2.25 15.00
CA ASP A 329 -23.45 -3.63 14.68
C ASP A 329 -24.01 -4.40 15.90
N GLY A 330 -24.14 -3.76 17.06
CA GLY A 330 -24.68 -4.31 18.31
C GLY A 330 -23.57 -4.58 19.30
#